data_f4263a63100bb244565541993c315313
#
_entry.id   f4263a63100bb244565541993c315313
#
_cell.length_a   1.000
_cell.length_b   1.000
_cell.length_c   1.000
_cell.angle_alpha   90.00
_cell.angle_beta   90.00
_cell.angle_gamma   90.00
#
_symmetry.space_group_name_H-M   'P 1'
#
loop_
_entity.id
_entity.type
_entity.pdbx_description
1 polymer ?
#
loop_
_entity_poly.entity_id
_entity_poly.type
_entity_poly.pdbx_seq_one_letter_code
_entity_poly.pdbx_strand_id
1 'polypeptide(L)'
;MVMSKKAKIITSLVVVAGMLAATPFVVYLKVLPCAVSQPKFISFVEKTVNKYAGLDIEIIHPELKTSLSPVIEFKVDELSVSKKGASLLSVNKFDTVISLKEIFDKNIIIQKLGADYIFADVNKLMDLSQPKKEEQKKTEWDFDFFDSLLYVKKSVFLYKIEPSTYVTLKADDLKIDNTQKVIRYVHFNLTSDIKKDGKNLHFNLADRNAVFIKNKAIWVQNCYLIFNDSKIFFNAWADKKKNYNLEVFSKKIDVADVLTLIDSNVVENNLDEPLSYFKDLKGDFNFNIKLSNNDLNGVVNLNKISCKIVPLSNIPLLLQKGKIAMTKSDIKLSDFKGYYNNKQENKVEMQGSVKDYLKSIDTDIVARAVVTNDFMLNYLSRMVGTKIELVGGSTKTRIDLKSKNNKIDILWLFGVKKGQDILVDGASLTPVNYIRGVKGDLHFESNLLNIKSIDYYIVPDNFTKEQVQKVKPVVKLAGNVDFSKSEPFVKNLGFEIPKPLPSEFLNVLIGDKMFKKGKITGKMEMINGESYP
;
A
#
# COMPACT_ATOMS: atom_id res chain seq x y z
N MET A 1 11.11 -18.78 -7.30
CA MET A 1 10.59 -18.09 -6.12
C MET A 1 11.63 -18.21 -5.02
N VAL A 2 12.26 -17.12 -4.65
CA VAL A 2 13.19 -17.09 -3.51
C VAL A 2 12.33 -17.20 -2.27
N MET A 3 12.46 -18.28 -1.51
CA MET A 3 11.80 -18.40 -0.19
C MET A 3 12.07 -17.13 0.60
N SER A 4 11.00 -16.52 1.16
CA SER A 4 11.14 -15.34 1.99
C SER A 4 12.17 -15.62 3.11
N LYS A 5 12.94 -14.61 3.52
CA LYS A 5 13.90 -14.72 4.62
C LYS A 5 13.29 -15.39 5.87
N LYS A 6 11.98 -15.15 6.11
CA LYS A 6 11.19 -15.74 7.20
C LYS A 6 11.05 -17.27 7.10
N ALA A 7 10.79 -17.79 5.91
CA ALA A 7 10.71 -19.24 5.69
C ALA A 7 12.09 -19.92 5.85
N LYS A 8 13.18 -19.22 5.51
CA LYS A 8 14.57 -19.74 5.72
C LYS A 8 14.93 -19.88 7.19
N ILE A 9 14.43 -19.04 8.08
CA ILE A 9 14.72 -19.09 9.53
C ILE A 9 14.01 -20.27 10.17
N ILE A 10 12.72 -20.44 9.87
CA ILE A 10 11.95 -21.61 10.35
C ILE A 10 12.59 -22.89 9.79
N THR A 11 12.98 -22.90 8.52
CA THR A 11 13.69 -24.01 7.88
C THR A 11 15.06 -24.23 8.52
N SER A 12 15.82 -23.19 8.89
CA SER A 12 17.13 -23.35 9.54
C SER A 12 17.00 -23.90 10.96
N LEU A 13 15.96 -23.53 11.72
CA LEU A 13 15.69 -24.09 13.05
C LEU A 13 15.20 -25.54 12.99
N VAL A 14 14.36 -25.87 12.03
CA VAL A 14 13.94 -27.24 11.75
C VAL A 14 15.12 -28.04 11.20
N VAL A 15 16.02 -27.45 10.43
CA VAL A 15 17.26 -28.05 9.94
C VAL A 15 18.25 -28.27 11.09
N VAL A 16 18.38 -27.36 12.04
CA VAL A 16 19.22 -27.56 13.26
C VAL A 16 18.64 -28.69 14.11
N ALA A 17 17.34 -28.71 14.35
CA ALA A 17 16.67 -29.83 15.01
C ALA A 17 16.76 -31.14 14.18
N GLY A 18 16.63 -31.05 12.88
CA GLY A 18 16.77 -32.16 11.93
C GLY A 18 18.21 -32.62 11.73
N MET A 19 19.21 -31.72 11.75
CA MET A 19 20.63 -32.05 11.73
C MET A 19 21.07 -32.69 13.08
N LEU A 20 20.53 -32.22 14.20
CA LEU A 20 20.72 -32.85 15.50
C LEU A 20 20.17 -34.30 15.52
N ALA A 21 19.09 -34.53 14.76
CA ALA A 21 18.49 -35.86 14.62
C ALA A 21 19.10 -36.70 13.47
N ALA A 22 19.61 -36.12 12.39
CA ALA A 22 20.06 -36.81 11.17
C ALA A 22 21.56 -37.13 11.14
N THR A 23 22.43 -36.33 11.73
CA THR A 23 23.88 -36.54 11.71
C THR A 23 24.35 -37.85 12.38
N PRO A 24 23.70 -38.31 13.46
CA PRO A 24 24.02 -39.59 14.09
C PRO A 24 23.44 -40.81 13.38
N PHE A 25 22.55 -40.60 12.42
CA PHE A 25 21.75 -41.66 11.80
C PHE A 25 22.56 -42.65 10.96
N VAL A 26 23.65 -42.19 10.40
CA VAL A 26 24.51 -43.00 9.53
C VAL A 26 25.31 -44.04 10.34
N VAL A 27 25.46 -43.86 11.65
CA VAL A 27 26.45 -44.64 12.43
C VAL A 27 25.84 -45.72 13.33
N TYR A 28 24.68 -45.50 14.05
CA TYR A 28 24.20 -46.51 15.00
C TYR A 28 22.72 -46.39 15.43
N LEU A 29 21.85 -47.19 14.84
CA LEU A 29 20.42 -47.28 15.19
C LEU A 29 20.12 -47.72 16.64
N LYS A 30 21.04 -48.39 17.32
CA LYS A 30 20.80 -48.86 18.70
C LYS A 30 21.48 -47.99 19.78
N VAL A 31 22.55 -47.30 19.46
CA VAL A 31 23.31 -46.48 20.44
C VAL A 31 22.76 -45.07 20.53
N LEU A 32 22.12 -44.58 19.49
CA LEU A 32 21.66 -43.23 19.36
C LEU A 32 20.58 -42.79 20.37
N PRO A 33 19.50 -43.58 20.63
CA PRO A 33 18.52 -43.20 21.65
C PRO A 33 19.11 -43.01 23.03
N CYS A 34 20.06 -43.91 23.41
CA CYS A 34 20.76 -43.80 24.68
C CYS A 34 21.77 -42.65 24.68
N ALA A 35 22.38 -42.33 23.55
CA ALA A 35 23.38 -41.27 23.45
C ALA A 35 22.77 -39.88 23.54
N VAL A 36 21.59 -39.68 22.92
CA VAL A 36 20.91 -38.36 22.88
C VAL A 36 20.51 -37.88 24.27
N SER A 37 20.09 -38.76 25.13
CA SER A 37 19.76 -38.44 26.54
C SER A 37 20.97 -38.31 27.46
N GLN A 38 22.19 -38.61 26.98
CA GLN A 38 23.40 -38.47 27.77
C GLN A 38 23.83 -37.01 27.92
N PRO A 39 24.15 -36.54 29.14
CA PRO A 39 24.62 -35.16 29.37
C PRO A 39 25.85 -34.79 28.55
N LYS A 40 26.74 -35.76 28.25
CA LYS A 40 27.92 -35.55 27.42
C LYS A 40 27.56 -35.24 25.97
N PHE A 41 26.52 -35.88 25.40
CA PHE A 41 26.06 -35.63 24.05
C PHE A 41 25.36 -34.26 23.94
N ILE A 42 24.51 -33.96 24.91
CA ILE A 42 23.84 -32.66 25.00
C ILE A 42 24.89 -31.55 25.05
N SER A 43 25.84 -31.64 25.97
CA SER A 43 26.91 -30.64 26.09
C SER A 43 27.80 -30.57 24.83
N PHE A 44 28.00 -31.66 24.11
CA PHE A 44 28.70 -31.64 22.81
C PHE A 44 27.91 -30.86 21.75
N VAL A 45 26.61 -31.10 21.67
CA VAL A 45 25.73 -30.38 20.74
C VAL A 45 25.69 -28.90 21.07
N GLU A 46 25.46 -28.53 22.31
CA GLU A 46 25.44 -27.15 22.79
C GLU A 46 26.74 -26.42 22.46
N LYS A 47 27.89 -27.02 22.79
CA LYS A 47 29.22 -26.48 22.49
C LYS A 47 29.46 -26.35 20.98
N THR A 48 29.00 -27.33 20.20
CA THR A 48 29.17 -27.33 18.75
C THR A 48 28.37 -26.18 18.13
N VAL A 49 27.13 -26.02 18.52
CA VAL A 49 26.29 -24.92 18.01
C VAL A 49 26.82 -23.56 18.47
N ASN A 50 27.26 -23.44 19.73
CA ASN A 50 27.89 -22.22 20.20
C ASN A 50 29.14 -21.89 19.37
N LYS A 51 30.02 -22.87 19.13
CA LYS A 51 31.25 -22.68 18.34
C LYS A 51 31.00 -22.26 16.89
N TYR A 52 30.04 -22.88 16.20
CA TYR A 52 29.81 -22.63 14.77
C TYR A 52 28.77 -21.54 14.48
N ALA A 53 27.75 -21.40 15.32
CA ALA A 53 26.69 -20.44 15.14
C ALA A 53 26.76 -19.23 16.10
N GLY A 54 27.61 -19.30 17.16
CA GLY A 54 27.69 -18.27 18.19
C GLY A 54 26.37 -18.14 18.99
N LEU A 55 25.67 -19.28 19.14
CA LEU A 55 24.38 -19.36 19.82
C LEU A 55 24.53 -20.25 21.05
N ASP A 56 23.95 -19.82 22.16
CA ASP A 56 23.80 -20.62 23.35
C ASP A 56 22.49 -21.39 23.24
N ILE A 57 22.56 -22.70 23.14
CA ILE A 57 21.40 -23.61 23.11
C ILE A 57 21.39 -24.38 24.42
N GLU A 58 20.21 -24.51 24.99
CA GLU A 58 19.95 -25.36 26.14
C GLU A 58 18.87 -26.37 25.76
N ILE A 59 19.15 -27.67 26.01
CA ILE A 59 18.27 -28.78 25.65
C ILE A 59 18.00 -29.60 26.90
N ILE A 60 16.76 -29.58 27.35
CA ILE A 60 16.37 -30.27 28.59
C ILE A 60 15.59 -31.53 28.25
N HIS A 61 16.03 -32.66 28.80
CA HIS A 61 15.43 -33.98 28.65
C HIS A 61 15.13 -34.38 27.20
N PRO A 62 16.12 -34.40 26.29
CA PRO A 62 15.91 -34.90 24.96
C PRO A 62 15.74 -36.41 24.95
N GLU A 63 14.72 -36.89 24.26
CA GLU A 63 14.48 -38.31 24.02
C GLU A 63 14.45 -38.58 22.52
N LEU A 64 15.14 -39.60 22.08
CA LEU A 64 15.10 -40.10 20.73
C LEU A 64 14.59 -41.55 20.72
N LYS A 65 13.55 -41.80 19.95
CA LYS A 65 13.04 -43.17 19.72
C LYS A 65 13.19 -43.50 18.24
N THR A 66 13.75 -44.68 18.00
CA THR A 66 13.87 -45.27 16.68
C THR A 66 13.05 -46.53 16.61
N SER A 67 12.45 -46.83 15.48
CA SER A 67 11.73 -48.06 15.24
C SER A 67 12.35 -48.83 14.08
N LEU A 68 11.94 -50.10 13.88
CA LEU A 68 12.33 -50.88 12.71
C LEU A 68 11.81 -50.28 11.39
N SER A 69 10.82 -49.40 11.43
CA SER A 69 10.43 -48.56 10.30
C SER A 69 11.41 -47.39 10.20
N PRO A 70 11.63 -46.83 8.99
CA PRO A 70 12.53 -45.70 8.81
C PRO A 70 11.89 -44.37 9.32
N VAL A 71 11.56 -44.36 10.61
CA VAL A 71 10.93 -43.25 11.32
C VAL A 71 11.69 -42.94 12.60
N ILE A 72 11.94 -41.67 12.82
CA ILE A 72 12.54 -41.14 14.04
C ILE A 72 11.52 -40.29 14.77
N GLU A 73 11.37 -40.56 16.07
CA GLU A 73 10.64 -39.68 16.99
C GLU A 73 11.65 -38.97 17.91
N PHE A 74 11.59 -37.65 17.93
CA PHE A 74 12.45 -36.84 18.80
C PHE A 74 11.57 -35.94 19.67
N LYS A 75 11.83 -35.95 20.98
CA LYS A 75 11.13 -35.16 22.00
C LYS A 75 12.12 -34.40 22.85
N VAL A 76 11.70 -33.19 23.24
CA VAL A 76 12.46 -32.34 24.16
C VAL A 76 11.47 -31.65 25.08
N ASP A 77 11.72 -31.68 26.38
CA ASP A 77 10.87 -30.97 27.34
C ASP A 77 11.02 -29.47 27.19
N GLU A 78 12.26 -28.99 27.03
CA GLU A 78 12.52 -27.58 26.76
C GLU A 78 13.71 -27.44 25.82
N LEU A 79 13.54 -26.59 24.81
CA LEU A 79 14.60 -26.15 23.91
C LEU A 79 14.67 -24.62 23.98
N SER A 80 15.75 -24.07 24.46
CA SER A 80 15.97 -22.63 24.43
C SER A 80 17.18 -22.27 23.56
N VAL A 81 17.08 -21.16 22.85
CA VAL A 81 18.15 -20.59 22.04
C VAL A 81 18.34 -19.15 22.47
N SER A 82 19.55 -18.81 22.85
CA SER A 82 19.89 -17.43 23.22
C SER A 82 21.19 -16.97 22.55
N LYS A 83 21.44 -15.68 22.56
CA LYS A 83 22.67 -15.06 22.10
C LYS A 83 23.06 -13.95 23.06
N LYS A 84 24.26 -14.09 23.67
CA LYS A 84 24.76 -13.13 24.68
C LYS A 84 23.72 -12.87 25.81
N GLY A 85 23.07 -13.93 26.29
CA GLY A 85 22.06 -13.84 27.35
C GLY A 85 20.67 -13.33 26.93
N ALA A 86 20.47 -12.95 25.68
CA ALA A 86 19.16 -12.55 25.17
C ALA A 86 18.43 -13.74 24.55
N SER A 87 17.22 -14.07 25.03
CA SER A 87 16.40 -15.15 24.48
C SER A 87 15.97 -14.81 23.04
N LEU A 88 16.11 -15.80 22.15
CA LEU A 88 15.74 -15.74 20.74
C LEU A 88 14.54 -16.65 20.45
N LEU A 89 14.60 -17.86 20.99
CA LEU A 89 13.59 -18.89 20.80
C LEU A 89 13.47 -19.71 22.09
N SER A 90 12.25 -20.02 22.48
CA SER A 90 11.98 -21.03 23.51
C SER A 90 10.85 -21.93 23.04
N VAL A 91 11.01 -23.23 23.15
CA VAL A 91 10.01 -24.23 22.77
C VAL A 91 9.87 -25.23 23.90
N ASN A 92 8.65 -25.37 24.43
CA ASN A 92 8.39 -26.33 25.50
C ASN A 92 7.60 -27.51 24.95
N LYS A 93 7.99 -28.72 25.42
CA LYS A 93 7.43 -29.99 25.00
C LYS A 93 7.39 -30.14 23.47
N PHE A 94 8.55 -29.91 22.87
CA PHE A 94 8.71 -30.10 21.43
C PHE A 94 8.71 -31.60 21.13
N ASP A 95 7.93 -32.01 20.12
CA ASP A 95 7.98 -33.36 19.58
C ASP A 95 7.94 -33.36 18.05
N THR A 96 8.70 -34.22 17.44
CA THR A 96 8.70 -34.37 15.98
C THR A 96 8.85 -35.85 15.60
N VAL A 97 8.17 -36.21 14.50
CA VAL A 97 8.27 -37.53 13.87
C VAL A 97 8.67 -37.34 12.43
N ILE A 98 9.81 -37.88 12.06
CA ILE A 98 10.43 -37.71 10.74
C ILE A 98 10.48 -39.08 10.06
N SER A 99 9.97 -39.16 8.83
CA SER A 99 10.13 -40.33 7.97
C SER A 99 11.37 -40.16 7.09
N LEU A 100 12.20 -41.19 7.07
CA LEU A 100 13.42 -41.25 6.28
C LEU A 100 13.25 -42.05 4.97
N LYS A 101 12.02 -42.40 4.62
CA LYS A 101 11.74 -43.23 3.43
C LYS A 101 12.32 -42.66 2.16
N GLU A 102 12.33 -41.33 2.04
CA GLU A 102 12.78 -40.60 0.86
C GLU A 102 14.10 -39.84 1.09
N ILE A 103 14.90 -40.25 2.10
CA ILE A 103 16.14 -39.55 2.45
C ILE A 103 17.18 -39.63 1.31
N PHE A 104 17.19 -40.74 0.55
CA PHE A 104 18.09 -40.89 -0.59
C PHE A 104 17.71 -39.98 -1.77
N ASP A 105 16.45 -39.57 -1.85
CA ASP A 105 15.95 -38.59 -2.81
C ASP A 105 16.09 -37.16 -2.27
N LYS A 106 16.82 -37.00 -1.16
CA LYS A 106 17.01 -35.71 -0.47
C LYS A 106 15.67 -35.05 -0.04
N ASN A 107 14.64 -35.84 0.17
CA ASN A 107 13.36 -35.42 0.68
C ASN A 107 13.16 -35.91 2.12
N ILE A 108 12.87 -34.98 3.02
CA ILE A 108 12.57 -35.24 4.43
C ILE A 108 11.08 -35.04 4.66
N ILE A 109 10.38 -36.12 4.99
CA ILE A 109 8.95 -36.07 5.29
C ILE A 109 8.78 -35.92 6.80
N ILE A 110 8.25 -34.76 7.22
CA ILE A 110 7.88 -34.51 8.60
C ILE A 110 6.46 -34.96 8.82
N GLN A 111 6.26 -36.08 9.55
CA GLN A 111 4.97 -36.66 9.84
C GLN A 111 4.27 -35.98 11.02
N LYS A 112 5.03 -35.48 11.96
CA LYS A 112 4.55 -34.79 13.16
C LYS A 112 5.51 -33.70 13.56
N LEU A 113 4.97 -32.55 13.91
CA LEU A 113 5.71 -31.45 14.52
C LEU A 113 4.81 -30.79 15.56
N GLY A 114 5.22 -30.79 16.82
CA GLY A 114 4.40 -30.30 17.90
C GLY A 114 5.17 -29.55 18.96
N ALA A 115 4.46 -28.65 19.65
CA ALA A 115 4.92 -27.97 20.84
C ALA A 115 3.75 -27.53 21.72
N ASP A 116 3.98 -27.53 23.05
CA ASP A 116 3.00 -26.92 23.97
C ASP A 116 3.11 -25.40 23.99
N TYR A 117 4.34 -24.89 23.86
CA TYR A 117 4.59 -23.44 23.82
C TYR A 117 5.76 -23.10 22.91
N ILE A 118 5.62 -22.02 22.14
CA ILE A 118 6.68 -21.43 21.33
C ILE A 118 6.76 -19.94 21.62
N PHE A 119 7.94 -19.48 21.97
CA PHE A 119 8.28 -18.06 21.99
C PHE A 119 9.39 -17.80 20.97
N ALA A 120 9.27 -16.73 20.17
CA ALA A 120 10.31 -16.34 19.24
C ALA A 120 10.42 -14.80 19.12
N ASP A 121 11.64 -14.30 19.29
CA ASP A 121 12.00 -12.92 18.91
C ASP A 121 12.47 -12.92 17.46
N VAL A 122 11.55 -12.52 16.57
CA VAL A 122 11.74 -12.66 15.12
C VAL A 122 12.88 -11.78 14.61
N ASN A 123 13.07 -10.58 15.14
CA ASN A 123 14.14 -9.68 14.70
C ASN A 123 15.51 -10.28 15.01
N LYS A 124 15.69 -10.71 16.24
CA LYS A 124 16.96 -11.33 16.64
C LYS A 124 17.25 -12.60 15.85
N LEU A 125 16.22 -13.41 15.54
CA LEU A 125 16.36 -14.58 14.68
C LEU A 125 16.72 -14.19 13.23
N MET A 126 16.14 -13.09 12.72
CA MET A 126 16.45 -12.57 11.38
C MET A 126 17.88 -12.04 11.28
N ASP A 127 18.40 -11.41 12.34
CA ASP A 127 19.78 -10.91 12.40
C ASP A 127 20.80 -12.06 12.33
N LEU A 128 20.43 -13.25 12.80
CA LEU A 128 21.26 -14.45 12.68
C LEU A 128 21.32 -15.00 11.25
N SER A 129 20.27 -14.76 10.47
CA SER A 129 20.12 -15.31 9.12
C SER A 129 20.71 -14.43 8.02
N GLN A 130 21.35 -13.30 8.35
CA GLN A 130 22.06 -12.50 7.34
C GLN A 130 23.29 -13.29 6.86
N PRO A 131 23.35 -13.68 5.58
CA PRO A 131 24.51 -14.40 5.07
C PRO A 131 25.74 -13.49 5.16
N LYS A 132 26.78 -13.94 5.86
CA LYS A 132 28.12 -13.50 5.51
C LYS A 132 28.28 -13.80 4.02
N LYS A 133 28.84 -12.86 3.27
CA LYS A 133 28.96 -12.84 1.78
C LYS A 133 29.75 -14.03 1.17
N GLU A 134 29.64 -15.24 1.70
CA GLU A 134 30.14 -16.45 1.08
C GLU A 134 28.99 -17.16 0.39
N GLU A 135 29.19 -17.50 -0.87
CA GLU A 135 28.25 -18.25 -1.71
C GLU A 135 27.75 -19.50 -0.98
N GLN A 136 26.54 -19.43 -0.41
CA GLN A 136 25.90 -20.60 0.15
C GLN A 136 25.56 -21.56 -0.99
N LYS A 137 26.25 -22.69 -1.05
CA LYS A 137 25.78 -23.86 -1.81
C LYS A 137 24.32 -24.10 -1.43
N LYS A 138 23.43 -24.01 -2.38
CA LYS A 138 22.02 -24.37 -2.18
C LYS A 138 21.95 -25.76 -1.59
N THR A 139 21.43 -25.89 -0.39
CA THR A 139 21.07 -27.19 0.17
C THR A 139 19.96 -27.75 -0.72
N GLU A 140 20.26 -28.86 -1.39
CA GLU A 140 19.33 -29.55 -2.30
C GLU A 140 18.27 -30.40 -1.58
N TRP A 141 18.08 -30.18 -0.25
CA TRP A 141 17.11 -30.93 0.54
C TRP A 141 15.72 -30.29 0.46
N ASP A 142 14.70 -31.11 0.18
CA ASP A 142 13.29 -30.72 0.24
C ASP A 142 12.64 -31.21 1.53
N PHE A 143 11.67 -30.45 2.07
CA PHE A 143 10.95 -30.78 3.29
C PHE A 143 9.46 -30.84 2.98
N ASP A 144 8.87 -32.01 3.18
CA ASP A 144 7.43 -32.25 2.93
C ASP A 144 6.64 -32.24 4.25
N PHE A 145 5.71 -31.28 4.37
CA PHE A 145 4.82 -31.12 5.51
C PHE A 145 3.35 -31.42 5.20
N PHE A 146 3.01 -31.77 3.97
CA PHE A 146 1.61 -31.84 3.53
C PHE A 146 0.83 -33.00 4.13
N ASP A 147 1.49 -34.06 4.54
CA ASP A 147 0.87 -35.24 5.15
C ASP A 147 1.23 -35.34 6.65
N SER A 148 1.37 -34.19 7.33
CA SER A 148 1.87 -34.10 8.69
C SER A 148 0.81 -33.67 9.71
N LEU A 149 1.02 -34.07 10.95
CA LEU A 149 0.35 -33.51 12.11
C LEU A 149 1.19 -32.36 12.66
N LEU A 150 0.68 -31.16 12.54
CA LEU A 150 1.29 -29.97 13.15
C LEU A 150 0.40 -29.51 14.31
N TYR A 151 0.99 -29.25 15.46
CA TYR A 151 0.24 -28.64 16.56
C TYR A 151 1.12 -27.73 17.42
N VAL A 152 0.54 -26.61 17.86
CA VAL A 152 1.13 -25.72 18.85
C VAL A 152 -0.01 -25.23 19.75
N LYS A 153 0.09 -25.51 21.07
CA LYS A 153 -0.98 -25.09 21.99
C LYS A 153 -0.96 -23.58 22.22
N LYS A 154 0.23 -23.00 22.39
CA LYS A 154 0.41 -21.55 22.55
C LYS A 154 1.65 -21.08 21.85
N SER A 155 1.59 -19.95 21.17
CA SER A 155 2.78 -19.32 20.61
C SER A 155 2.74 -17.81 20.74
N VAL A 156 3.92 -17.22 20.92
CA VAL A 156 4.13 -15.78 21.00
C VAL A 156 5.33 -15.42 20.12
N PHE A 157 5.09 -14.58 19.14
CA PHE A 157 6.12 -14.05 18.26
C PHE A 157 6.24 -12.55 18.49
N LEU A 158 7.44 -12.08 18.82
CA LEU A 158 7.75 -10.67 18.94
C LEU A 158 8.46 -10.21 17.67
N TYR A 159 7.98 -9.13 17.11
CA TYR A 159 8.59 -8.48 15.96
C TYR A 159 8.67 -6.98 16.21
N LYS A 160 9.86 -6.41 16.15
CA LYS A 160 10.13 -4.99 16.27
C LYS A 160 10.36 -4.43 14.87
N ILE A 161 9.51 -3.54 14.42
CA ILE A 161 9.63 -2.88 13.10
C ILE A 161 10.60 -1.71 13.20
N GLU A 162 10.44 -0.86 14.22
CA GLU A 162 11.27 0.31 14.52
C GLU A 162 11.53 0.41 16.02
N PRO A 163 12.40 1.29 16.50
CA PRO A 163 12.69 1.42 17.94
C PRO A 163 11.44 1.57 18.82
N SER A 164 10.38 2.20 18.31
CA SER A 164 9.13 2.46 19.05
C SER A 164 7.96 1.55 18.63
N THR A 165 8.14 0.65 17.64
CA THR A 165 7.04 -0.16 17.08
C THR A 165 7.27 -1.64 17.32
N TYR A 166 6.41 -2.24 18.13
CA TYR A 166 6.43 -3.66 18.49
C TYR A 166 5.17 -4.35 17.99
N VAL A 167 5.34 -5.50 17.37
CA VAL A 167 4.25 -6.40 16.99
C VAL A 167 4.35 -7.66 17.84
N THR A 168 3.32 -7.97 18.60
CA THR A 168 3.17 -9.23 19.31
C THR A 168 2.11 -10.07 18.62
N LEU A 169 2.52 -11.19 18.04
CA LEU A 169 1.64 -12.16 17.43
C LEU A 169 1.48 -13.36 18.36
N LYS A 170 0.25 -13.68 18.73
CA LYS A 170 -0.10 -14.85 19.53
C LYS A 170 -0.94 -15.80 18.70
N ALA A 171 -0.61 -17.07 18.70
CA ALA A 171 -1.45 -18.11 18.12
C ALA A 171 -1.68 -19.21 19.16
N ASP A 172 -2.95 -19.43 19.47
CA ASP A 172 -3.38 -20.45 20.42
C ASP A 172 -4.06 -21.61 19.68
N ASP A 173 -3.88 -22.83 20.19
CA ASP A 173 -4.52 -24.06 19.72
C ASP A 173 -4.37 -24.32 18.20
N LEU A 174 -3.22 -23.97 17.61
CA LEU A 174 -2.93 -24.33 16.24
C LEU A 174 -2.85 -25.85 16.09
N LYS A 175 -3.72 -26.44 15.30
CA LYS A 175 -3.70 -27.86 14.97
C LYS A 175 -4.02 -28.10 13.51
N ILE A 176 -3.10 -28.76 12.81
CA ILE A 176 -3.27 -29.24 11.42
C ILE A 176 -3.04 -30.74 11.42
N ASP A 177 -4.06 -31.51 11.12
CA ASP A 177 -3.94 -32.98 11.07
C ASP A 177 -4.38 -33.48 9.69
N ASN A 178 -3.44 -33.86 8.88
CA ASN A 178 -3.62 -34.37 7.52
C ASN A 178 -3.24 -35.85 7.36
N THR A 179 -2.97 -36.57 8.46
CA THR A 179 -2.42 -37.94 8.44
C THR A 179 -3.42 -38.98 7.87
N GLN A 180 -4.72 -38.70 7.90
CA GLN A 180 -5.77 -39.70 7.55
C GLN A 180 -6.42 -39.45 6.20
N LYS A 181 -5.84 -38.66 5.29
CA LYS A 181 -6.41 -38.31 3.96
C LYS A 181 -7.81 -37.69 3.98
N VAL A 182 -8.36 -37.39 5.16
CA VAL A 182 -9.65 -36.73 5.33
C VAL A 182 -9.43 -35.24 5.38
N ILE A 183 -10.38 -34.46 4.88
CA ILE A 183 -10.35 -33.00 5.02
C ILE A 183 -10.24 -32.68 6.52
N ARG A 184 -9.18 -31.98 6.89
CA ARG A 184 -8.97 -31.52 8.26
C ARG A 184 -9.02 -30.02 8.30
N TYR A 185 -9.76 -29.52 9.26
CA TYR A 185 -9.82 -28.09 9.53
C TYR A 185 -8.62 -27.69 10.38
N VAL A 186 -8.08 -26.53 10.09
CA VAL A 186 -7.05 -25.90 10.90
C VAL A 186 -7.73 -25.03 11.93
N HIS A 187 -7.48 -25.32 13.20
CA HIS A 187 -7.96 -24.50 14.31
C HIS A 187 -6.84 -23.60 14.79
N PHE A 188 -7.11 -22.32 14.92
CA PHE A 188 -6.21 -21.36 15.54
C PHE A 188 -6.97 -20.15 16.04
N ASN A 189 -6.46 -19.53 17.07
CA ASN A 189 -6.85 -18.20 17.50
C ASN A 189 -5.61 -17.30 17.41
N LEU A 190 -5.60 -16.41 16.43
CA LEU A 190 -4.47 -15.54 16.16
C LEU A 190 -4.84 -14.12 16.56
N THR A 191 -4.12 -13.57 17.52
CA THR A 191 -4.22 -12.17 17.91
C THR A 191 -2.90 -11.46 17.66
N SER A 192 -2.95 -10.23 17.20
CA SER A 192 -1.78 -9.39 17.02
C SER A 192 -2.03 -8.03 17.64
N ASP A 193 -1.14 -7.62 18.50
CA ASP A 193 -1.10 -6.28 19.07
C ASP A 193 0.11 -5.54 18.49
N ILE A 194 -0.15 -4.41 17.85
CA ILE A 194 0.89 -3.51 17.35
C ILE A 194 0.84 -2.26 18.21
N LYS A 195 1.94 -1.97 18.90
CA LYS A 195 2.10 -0.79 19.73
C LYS A 195 3.09 0.18 19.10
N LYS A 196 2.66 1.39 18.79
CA LYS A 196 3.49 2.48 18.29
C LYS A 196 3.05 3.83 18.84
N ASP A 197 3.98 4.61 19.38
CA ASP A 197 3.76 6.01 19.80
C ASP A 197 2.51 6.20 20.69
N GLY A 198 2.25 5.22 21.59
CA GLY A 198 1.11 5.24 22.48
C GLY A 198 -0.21 4.77 21.85
N LYS A 199 -0.26 4.48 20.55
CA LYS A 199 -1.41 3.88 19.87
C LYS A 199 -1.28 2.35 19.87
N ASN A 200 -2.38 1.66 20.12
CA ASN A 200 -2.47 0.20 20.02
C ASN A 200 -3.38 -0.16 18.85
N LEU A 201 -2.86 -0.98 17.94
CA LEU A 201 -3.65 -1.62 16.88
C LEU A 201 -3.86 -3.07 17.27
N HIS A 202 -5.10 -3.49 17.35
CA HIS A 202 -5.46 -4.85 17.70
C HIS A 202 -6.05 -5.57 16.49
N PHE A 203 -5.46 -6.71 16.15
CA PHE A 203 -5.94 -7.60 15.11
C PHE A 203 -6.32 -8.93 15.72
N ASN A 204 -7.48 -9.42 15.37
CA ASN A 204 -7.94 -10.75 15.73
C ASN A 204 -8.35 -11.51 14.46
N LEU A 205 -7.59 -12.54 14.12
CA LEU A 205 -7.95 -13.47 13.07
C LEU A 205 -8.72 -14.62 13.71
N ALA A 206 -10.02 -14.56 13.62
CA ALA A 206 -10.88 -15.60 14.16
C ALA A 206 -11.03 -16.74 13.16
N ASP A 207 -10.79 -17.95 13.63
CA ASP A 207 -11.06 -19.17 12.89
C ASP A 207 -12.18 -19.98 13.55
N ARG A 208 -13.13 -20.38 12.73
CA ARG A 208 -14.10 -21.43 13.06
C ARG A 208 -14.18 -22.42 11.90
N ASN A 209 -13.16 -23.26 11.75
CA ASN A 209 -13.06 -24.22 10.66
C ASN A 209 -12.94 -23.58 9.26
N ALA A 210 -12.38 -22.38 9.19
CA ALA A 210 -12.24 -21.64 7.94
C ALA A 210 -11.06 -22.11 7.09
N VAL A 211 -10.08 -22.77 7.71
CA VAL A 211 -8.87 -23.26 7.03
C VAL A 211 -8.88 -24.79 7.02
N PHE A 212 -8.61 -25.39 5.87
CA PHE A 212 -8.51 -26.84 5.73
C PHE A 212 -7.52 -27.26 4.64
N ILE A 213 -7.01 -28.49 4.75
CA ILE A 213 -6.11 -29.08 3.77
C ILE A 213 -6.85 -30.20 3.04
N LYS A 214 -6.83 -30.17 1.71
CA LYS A 214 -7.41 -31.20 0.84
C LYS A 214 -6.55 -31.38 -0.41
N ASN A 215 -6.25 -32.64 -0.79
CA ASN A 215 -5.46 -32.97 -1.98
C ASN A 215 -4.13 -32.21 -2.07
N LYS A 216 -3.42 -32.12 -0.94
CA LYS A 216 -2.12 -31.39 -0.83
C LYS A 216 -2.23 -29.91 -1.18
N ALA A 217 -3.41 -29.33 -1.11
CA ALA A 217 -3.68 -27.90 -1.23
C ALA A 217 -4.26 -27.36 0.07
N ILE A 218 -3.86 -26.14 0.42
CA ILE A 218 -4.39 -25.39 1.57
C ILE A 218 -5.53 -24.52 1.07
N TRP A 219 -6.64 -24.56 1.78
CA TRP A 219 -7.83 -23.77 1.51
C TRP A 219 -8.16 -22.89 2.72
N VAL A 220 -8.52 -21.65 2.45
CA VAL A 220 -9.04 -20.70 3.44
C VAL A 220 -10.39 -20.23 2.92
N GLN A 221 -11.45 -20.41 3.72
CA GLN A 221 -12.80 -20.01 3.33
C GLN A 221 -13.47 -19.22 4.46
N ASN A 222 -13.93 -18.01 4.13
CA ASN A 222 -14.64 -17.13 5.06
C ASN A 222 -13.86 -16.84 6.37
N CYS A 223 -12.55 -16.98 6.34
CA CYS A 223 -11.71 -16.50 7.43
C CYS A 223 -11.79 -14.98 7.48
N TYR A 224 -11.77 -14.39 8.64
CA TYR A 224 -11.85 -12.95 8.76
C TYR A 224 -10.88 -12.39 9.80
N LEU A 225 -10.35 -11.23 9.48
CA LEU A 225 -9.58 -10.38 10.37
C LEU A 225 -10.47 -9.27 10.90
N ILE A 226 -10.49 -9.07 12.19
CA ILE A 226 -11.05 -7.86 12.81
C ILE A 226 -9.90 -6.88 13.03
N PHE A 227 -10.04 -5.69 12.49
CA PHE A 227 -9.13 -4.58 12.68
C PHE A 227 -9.94 -3.41 13.24
N ASN A 228 -9.72 -3.06 14.49
CA ASN A 228 -10.60 -2.18 15.27
C ASN A 228 -12.08 -2.66 15.12
N ASP A 229 -12.93 -1.87 14.46
CA ASP A 229 -14.33 -2.24 14.19
C ASP A 229 -14.55 -2.80 12.76
N SER A 230 -13.51 -2.83 11.95
CA SER A 230 -13.57 -3.26 10.55
C SER A 230 -13.32 -4.75 10.40
N LYS A 231 -14.13 -5.43 9.57
CA LYS A 231 -13.96 -6.85 9.26
C LYS A 231 -13.46 -7.06 7.84
N ILE A 232 -12.35 -7.75 7.69
CA ILE A 232 -11.73 -8.10 6.42
C ILE A 232 -11.79 -9.61 6.26
N PHE A 233 -12.42 -10.08 5.20
CA PHE A 233 -12.61 -11.49 4.91
C PHE A 233 -11.57 -11.99 3.91
N PHE A 234 -11.20 -13.26 4.05
CA PHE A 234 -10.23 -13.93 3.21
C PHE A 234 -10.79 -15.25 2.68
N ASN A 235 -10.69 -15.43 1.37
CA ASN A 235 -10.81 -16.72 0.72
C ASN A 235 -9.49 -16.98 -0.03
N ALA A 236 -8.88 -18.11 0.18
CA ALA A 236 -7.63 -18.45 -0.47
C ALA A 236 -7.48 -19.94 -0.70
N TRP A 237 -6.71 -20.31 -1.71
CA TRP A 237 -6.15 -21.63 -1.83
C TRP A 237 -4.75 -21.57 -2.44
N ALA A 238 -3.90 -22.54 -2.08
CA ALA A 238 -2.59 -22.70 -2.65
C ALA A 238 -2.21 -24.19 -2.71
N ASP A 239 -1.56 -24.63 -3.79
CA ASP A 239 -1.10 -25.98 -4.00
C ASP A 239 0.44 -26.12 -3.99
N LYS A 240 0.94 -27.34 -4.00
CA LYS A 240 2.38 -27.64 -4.11
C LYS A 240 3.03 -27.11 -5.38
N LYS A 241 2.27 -26.95 -6.48
CA LYS A 241 2.76 -26.43 -7.76
C LYS A 241 2.87 -24.91 -7.78
N LYS A 242 2.68 -24.26 -6.63
CA LYS A 242 2.72 -22.80 -6.47
C LYS A 242 1.56 -22.07 -7.18
N ASN A 243 0.50 -22.77 -7.55
CA ASN A 243 -0.74 -22.11 -7.96
C ASN A 243 -1.45 -21.60 -6.71
N TYR A 244 -1.96 -20.38 -6.79
CA TYR A 244 -2.71 -19.78 -5.70
C TYR A 244 -3.83 -18.87 -6.22
N ASN A 245 -4.84 -18.73 -5.39
CA ASN A 245 -5.88 -17.72 -5.53
C ASN A 245 -6.16 -17.13 -4.14
N LEU A 246 -6.20 -15.82 -4.06
CA LEU A 246 -6.50 -15.07 -2.85
C LEU A 246 -7.59 -14.06 -3.17
N GLU A 247 -8.68 -14.10 -2.45
CA GLU A 247 -9.71 -13.07 -2.45
C GLU A 247 -9.75 -12.42 -1.08
N VAL A 248 -9.58 -11.09 -1.04
CA VAL A 248 -9.67 -10.28 0.17
C VAL A 248 -10.79 -9.29 -0.02
N PHE A 249 -11.76 -9.28 0.89
CA PHE A 249 -12.89 -8.38 0.76
C PHE A 249 -13.41 -7.89 2.10
N SER A 250 -14.01 -6.72 2.09
CA SER A 250 -14.74 -6.20 3.23
C SER A 250 -16.03 -5.52 2.78
N LYS A 251 -17.06 -5.64 3.60
CA LYS A 251 -18.34 -4.96 3.39
C LYS A 251 -18.30 -3.51 3.87
N LYS A 252 -17.41 -3.21 4.81
CA LYS A 252 -17.24 -1.88 5.37
C LYS A 252 -15.88 -1.78 6.07
N ILE A 253 -15.10 -0.78 5.70
CA ILE A 253 -13.87 -0.34 6.39
C ILE A 253 -14.04 1.13 6.71
N ASP A 254 -13.75 1.51 7.93
CA ASP A 254 -13.67 2.92 8.31
C ASP A 254 -12.35 3.51 7.81
N VAL A 255 -12.41 4.68 7.21
CA VAL A 255 -11.20 5.39 6.75
C VAL A 255 -10.27 5.73 7.91
N ALA A 256 -10.83 6.02 9.10
CA ALA A 256 -10.04 6.30 10.29
C ALA A 256 -9.15 5.11 10.71
N ASP A 257 -9.65 3.88 10.54
CA ASP A 257 -8.87 2.67 10.79
C ASP A 257 -7.65 2.59 9.85
N VAL A 258 -7.88 2.88 8.56
CA VAL A 258 -6.79 2.87 7.56
C VAL A 258 -5.75 3.95 7.84
N LEU A 259 -6.19 5.17 8.18
CA LEU A 259 -5.28 6.26 8.55
C LEU A 259 -4.46 5.89 9.79
N THR A 260 -5.06 5.23 10.77
CA THR A 260 -4.32 4.75 11.95
C THR A 260 -3.23 3.75 11.58
N LEU A 261 -3.48 2.87 10.58
CA LEU A 261 -2.47 1.96 10.03
C LEU A 261 -1.33 2.71 9.34
N ILE A 262 -1.65 3.69 8.51
CA ILE A 262 -0.69 4.51 7.78
C ILE A 262 0.16 5.32 8.76
N ASP A 263 -0.46 6.04 9.68
CA ASP A 263 0.21 6.83 10.73
C ASP A 263 1.11 5.98 11.64
N SER A 264 0.86 4.66 11.70
CA SER A 264 1.67 3.75 12.50
C SER A 264 2.98 3.34 11.81
N ASN A 265 3.25 3.77 10.55
CA ASN A 265 4.39 3.35 9.70
C ASN A 265 4.63 1.83 9.69
N VAL A 266 3.59 1.05 9.94
CA VAL A 266 3.64 -0.43 9.83
C VAL A 266 3.84 -0.84 8.38
N VAL A 267 3.44 0.04 7.45
CA VAL A 267 3.64 -0.11 6.01
C VAL A 267 4.59 0.99 5.56
N GLU A 268 5.68 0.66 4.87
CA GLU A 268 6.55 1.65 4.21
C GLU A 268 5.70 2.61 3.37
N ASN A 269 5.82 3.89 3.62
CA ASN A 269 4.77 4.84 3.35
C ASN A 269 5.19 5.88 2.31
N ASN A 270 4.83 5.62 1.05
CA ASN A 270 4.87 6.63 -0.01
C ASN A 270 3.55 7.42 -0.12
N LEU A 271 2.65 7.28 0.88
CA LEU A 271 1.33 7.91 0.89
C LEU A 271 1.27 9.21 1.68
N ASP A 272 2.31 9.54 2.45
CA ASP A 272 2.33 10.75 3.29
C ASP A 272 2.15 12.02 2.45
N GLU A 273 2.86 12.13 1.32
CA GLU A 273 2.76 13.29 0.44
C GLU A 273 1.36 13.41 -0.19
N PRO A 274 0.79 12.39 -0.85
CA PRO A 274 -0.58 12.47 -1.36
C PRO A 274 -1.64 12.72 -0.27
N LEU A 275 -1.48 12.13 0.91
CA LEU A 275 -2.44 12.31 2.01
C LEU A 275 -2.34 13.70 2.65
N SER A 276 -1.20 14.37 2.57
CA SER A 276 -1.04 15.75 3.06
C SER A 276 -1.97 16.75 2.37
N TYR A 277 -2.44 16.43 1.16
CA TYR A 277 -3.44 17.25 0.45
C TYR A 277 -4.84 17.14 1.03
N PHE A 278 -5.09 16.23 1.97
CA PHE A 278 -6.40 15.99 2.57
C PHE A 278 -6.30 16.08 4.10
N LYS A 279 -7.21 16.83 4.71
CA LYS A 279 -7.38 16.88 6.17
C LYS A 279 -8.77 16.39 6.57
N ASP A 280 -8.90 15.96 7.82
CA ASP A 280 -10.17 15.50 8.41
C ASP A 280 -10.85 14.40 7.58
N LEU A 281 -10.06 13.49 7.01
CA LEU A 281 -10.55 12.42 6.14
C LEU A 281 -11.38 11.43 6.96
N LYS A 282 -12.66 11.24 6.59
CA LYS A 282 -13.64 10.37 7.25
C LYS A 282 -14.54 9.69 6.23
N GLY A 283 -15.22 8.64 6.66
CA GLY A 283 -16.17 7.89 5.86
C GLY A 283 -15.86 6.41 5.86
N ASP A 284 -16.50 5.68 4.99
CA ASP A 284 -16.29 4.25 4.86
C ASP A 284 -16.16 3.82 3.39
N PHE A 285 -15.59 2.65 3.19
CA PHE A 285 -15.53 2.01 1.89
C PHE A 285 -15.68 0.50 2.03
N ASN A 286 -16.07 -0.16 0.96
CA ASN A 286 -15.97 -1.60 0.83
C ASN A 286 -15.04 -1.96 -0.33
N PHE A 287 -14.49 -3.16 -0.29
CA PHE A 287 -13.62 -3.61 -1.36
C PHE A 287 -13.72 -5.12 -1.57
N ASN A 288 -13.35 -5.53 -2.78
CA ASN A 288 -13.08 -6.91 -3.14
C ASN A 288 -11.85 -6.95 -4.06
N ILE A 289 -10.79 -7.62 -3.62
CA ILE A 289 -9.54 -7.77 -4.35
C ILE A 289 -9.27 -9.25 -4.54
N LYS A 290 -9.03 -9.65 -5.78
CA LYS A 290 -8.67 -11.02 -6.18
C LYS A 290 -7.28 -11.03 -6.78
N LEU A 291 -6.44 -11.92 -6.25
CA LEU A 291 -5.08 -12.13 -6.70
C LEU A 291 -4.91 -13.62 -7.04
N SER A 292 -4.53 -13.93 -8.26
CA SER A 292 -4.27 -15.31 -8.70
C SER A 292 -3.02 -15.37 -9.57
N ASN A 293 -2.05 -16.20 -9.21
CA ASN A 293 -0.79 -16.36 -9.90
C ASN A 293 -0.15 -15.02 -10.33
N ASN A 294 -0.52 -14.52 -11.51
CA ASN A 294 -0.01 -13.26 -12.08
C ASN A 294 -1.10 -12.22 -12.35
N ASP A 295 -2.32 -12.47 -11.93
CA ASP A 295 -3.46 -11.59 -12.18
C ASP A 295 -3.94 -10.90 -10.90
N LEU A 296 -4.26 -9.62 -10.99
CA LEU A 296 -4.84 -8.80 -9.94
C LEU A 296 -6.10 -8.14 -10.46
N ASN A 297 -7.20 -8.37 -9.76
CA ASN A 297 -8.47 -7.68 -10.02
C ASN A 297 -9.03 -7.15 -8.70
N GLY A 298 -9.34 -5.87 -8.65
CA GLY A 298 -9.85 -5.23 -7.45
C GLY A 298 -10.94 -4.23 -7.73
N VAL A 299 -11.86 -4.11 -6.79
CA VAL A 299 -12.90 -3.08 -6.79
C VAL A 299 -12.97 -2.48 -5.39
N VAL A 300 -12.91 -1.15 -5.31
CA VAL A 300 -13.14 -0.37 -4.08
C VAL A 300 -14.32 0.56 -4.33
N ASN A 301 -15.32 0.51 -3.47
CA ASN A 301 -16.46 1.43 -3.52
C ASN A 301 -16.39 2.35 -2.30
N LEU A 302 -16.25 3.63 -2.56
CA LEU A 302 -16.22 4.68 -1.55
C LEU A 302 -17.65 5.08 -1.18
N ASN A 303 -17.89 5.34 0.09
CA ASN A 303 -19.19 5.71 0.61
C ASN A 303 -19.05 6.85 1.62
N LYS A 304 -19.70 7.98 1.34
CA LYS A 304 -19.73 9.17 2.19
C LYS A 304 -18.34 9.61 2.70
N ILE A 305 -17.35 9.63 1.80
CA ILE A 305 -16.01 10.11 2.15
C ILE A 305 -16.02 11.63 2.26
N SER A 306 -15.69 12.15 3.42
CA SER A 306 -15.56 13.58 3.69
C SER A 306 -14.11 13.95 4.00
N CYS A 307 -13.66 15.08 3.51
CA CYS A 307 -12.33 15.62 3.76
C CYS A 307 -12.30 17.13 3.55
N LYS A 308 -11.19 17.76 3.88
CA LYS A 308 -10.83 19.12 3.48
C LYS A 308 -9.67 19.05 2.50
N ILE A 309 -9.79 19.75 1.36
CA ILE A 309 -8.75 19.81 0.33
C ILE A 309 -7.82 20.98 0.66
N VAL A 310 -6.61 20.66 1.13
CA VAL A 310 -5.63 21.65 1.62
C VAL A 310 -5.22 22.66 0.53
N PRO A 311 -4.84 22.23 -0.70
CA PRO A 311 -4.47 23.17 -1.77
C PRO A 311 -5.57 24.16 -2.17
N LEU A 312 -6.82 23.84 -1.86
CA LEU A 312 -7.97 24.70 -2.12
C LEU A 312 -8.45 25.42 -0.84
N SER A 313 -7.52 25.93 -0.03
CA SER A 313 -7.82 26.66 1.22
C SER A 313 -8.72 25.86 2.18
N ASN A 314 -8.50 24.55 2.28
CA ASN A 314 -9.25 23.63 3.14
C ASN A 314 -10.76 23.56 2.79
N ILE A 315 -11.12 23.62 1.50
CA ILE A 315 -12.52 23.47 1.10
C ILE A 315 -13.07 22.11 1.55
N PRO A 316 -14.21 22.05 2.26
CA PRO A 316 -14.85 20.80 2.60
C PRO A 316 -15.39 20.10 1.36
N LEU A 317 -15.03 18.83 1.19
CA LEU A 317 -15.54 17.94 0.14
C LEU A 317 -16.26 16.76 0.77
N LEU A 318 -17.44 16.43 0.29
CA LEU A 318 -18.15 15.20 0.60
C LEU A 318 -18.39 14.41 -0.68
N LEU A 319 -17.68 13.30 -0.86
CA LEU A 319 -18.00 12.32 -1.88
C LEU A 319 -19.10 11.40 -1.36
N GLN A 320 -20.27 11.44 -1.99
CA GLN A 320 -21.37 10.55 -1.63
C GLN A 320 -21.07 9.11 -2.02
N LYS A 321 -20.41 8.94 -3.19
CA LYS A 321 -19.98 7.66 -3.72
C LYS A 321 -18.82 7.81 -4.70
N GLY A 322 -18.09 6.72 -4.89
CA GLY A 322 -17.05 6.59 -5.90
C GLY A 322 -16.70 5.12 -6.07
N LYS A 323 -16.27 4.74 -7.27
CA LYS A 323 -15.82 3.38 -7.56
C LYS A 323 -14.46 3.40 -8.21
N ILE A 324 -13.54 2.62 -7.66
CA ILE A 324 -12.21 2.36 -8.19
C ILE A 324 -12.16 0.89 -8.57
N ALA A 325 -11.92 0.60 -9.84
CA ALA A 325 -11.62 -0.74 -10.31
C ALA A 325 -10.14 -0.81 -10.71
N MET A 326 -9.45 -1.85 -10.27
CA MET A 326 -8.01 -2.00 -10.51
C MET A 326 -7.70 -3.38 -11.09
N THR A 327 -6.71 -3.41 -11.96
CA THR A 327 -6.07 -4.61 -12.48
C THR A 327 -4.57 -4.53 -12.17
N LYS A 328 -3.78 -5.48 -12.65
CA LYS A 328 -2.31 -5.47 -12.49
C LYS A 328 -1.65 -4.22 -13.08
N SER A 329 -2.23 -3.62 -14.10
CA SER A 329 -1.67 -2.47 -14.83
C SER A 329 -2.54 -1.21 -14.78
N ASP A 330 -3.85 -1.35 -14.61
CA ASP A 330 -4.78 -0.27 -14.87
C ASP A 330 -5.68 0.02 -13.67
N ILE A 331 -5.99 1.30 -13.49
CA ILE A 331 -6.98 1.79 -12.52
C ILE A 331 -8.07 2.53 -13.29
N LYS A 332 -9.33 2.20 -13.04
CA LYS A 332 -10.49 2.90 -13.58
C LYS A 332 -11.27 3.57 -12.45
N LEU A 333 -11.51 4.86 -12.63
CA LEU A 333 -12.31 5.69 -11.73
C LEU A 333 -13.70 5.89 -12.34
N SER A 334 -14.75 5.60 -11.60
CA SER A 334 -16.13 5.77 -12.06
C SER A 334 -17.06 6.16 -10.92
N ASP A 335 -18.18 6.76 -11.24
CA ASP A 335 -19.23 7.13 -10.30
C ASP A 335 -18.80 8.04 -9.13
N PHE A 336 -17.67 8.74 -9.25
CA PHE A 336 -17.30 9.72 -8.23
C PHE A 336 -18.28 10.90 -8.31
N LYS A 337 -19.11 11.01 -7.27
CA LYS A 337 -20.13 12.05 -7.16
C LYS A 337 -20.16 12.58 -5.74
N GLY A 338 -20.22 13.89 -5.63
CA GLY A 338 -20.25 14.55 -4.34
C GLY A 338 -20.58 16.04 -4.46
N TYR A 339 -20.30 16.75 -3.40
CA TYR A 339 -20.44 18.20 -3.35
C TYR A 339 -19.42 18.78 -2.36
N TYR A 340 -19.06 20.02 -2.61
CA TYR A 340 -18.17 20.77 -1.75
C TYR A 340 -18.94 21.77 -0.89
N ASN A 341 -18.29 22.24 0.17
CA ASN A 341 -18.81 23.21 1.12
C ASN A 341 -20.16 22.83 1.75
N ASN A 342 -20.41 21.50 1.88
CA ASN A 342 -21.62 20.92 2.44
C ASN A 342 -22.94 21.40 1.79
N LYS A 343 -22.91 21.89 0.54
CA LYS A 343 -24.06 22.36 -0.21
C LYS A 343 -24.36 21.45 -1.40
N GLN A 344 -25.57 20.91 -1.48
CA GLN A 344 -25.96 19.95 -2.52
C GLN A 344 -25.94 20.54 -3.95
N GLU A 345 -26.07 21.84 -4.09
CA GLU A 345 -25.93 22.54 -5.37
C GLU A 345 -24.48 22.55 -5.89
N ASN A 346 -23.50 22.46 -5.01
CA ASN A 346 -22.07 22.50 -5.33
C ASN A 346 -21.55 21.13 -5.81
N LYS A 347 -22.19 20.57 -6.81
CA LYS A 347 -21.91 19.23 -7.32
C LYS A 347 -20.52 19.11 -7.89
N VAL A 348 -19.87 17.97 -7.61
CA VAL A 348 -18.62 17.52 -8.22
C VAL A 348 -18.78 16.10 -8.73
N GLU A 349 -18.21 15.83 -9.90
CA GLU A 349 -18.19 14.51 -10.50
C GLU A 349 -16.81 14.25 -11.11
N MET A 350 -16.31 13.03 -11.01
CA MET A 350 -15.06 12.63 -11.63
C MET A 350 -15.16 11.22 -12.19
N GLN A 351 -14.52 11.00 -13.33
CA GLN A 351 -14.33 9.68 -13.93
C GLN A 351 -13.02 9.66 -14.72
N GLY A 352 -12.47 8.47 -14.94
CA GLY A 352 -11.26 8.36 -15.75
C GLY A 352 -10.57 7.03 -15.60
N SER A 353 -9.34 6.98 -16.10
CA SER A 353 -8.47 5.82 -15.99
C SER A 353 -7.02 6.24 -15.85
N VAL A 354 -6.26 5.40 -15.17
CA VAL A 354 -4.80 5.42 -15.12
C VAL A 354 -4.32 4.09 -15.66
N LYS A 355 -3.51 4.09 -16.70
CA LYS A 355 -2.96 2.89 -17.33
C LYS A 355 -1.47 2.79 -17.05
N ASP A 356 -0.97 1.55 -17.05
CA ASP A 356 0.45 1.24 -16.86
C ASP A 356 1.08 1.91 -15.62
N TYR A 357 0.32 2.01 -14.52
CA TYR A 357 0.72 2.75 -13.30
C TYR A 357 2.03 2.23 -12.66
N LEU A 358 2.50 1.04 -13.06
CA LEU A 358 3.79 0.47 -12.62
C LEU A 358 4.99 0.85 -13.51
N LYS A 359 4.74 1.44 -14.69
CA LYS A 359 5.81 1.75 -15.68
C LYS A 359 5.77 3.20 -16.14
N SER A 360 4.71 3.57 -16.84
CA SER A 360 4.47 4.92 -17.31
C SER A 360 3.04 5.29 -16.92
N ILE A 361 2.87 6.38 -16.16
CA ILE A 361 1.53 6.76 -15.68
C ILE A 361 0.78 7.47 -16.81
N ASP A 362 0.02 6.69 -17.61
CA ASP A 362 -0.88 7.25 -18.62
C ASP A 362 -2.24 7.52 -18.00
N THR A 363 -2.70 8.77 -17.97
CA THR A 363 -3.97 9.17 -17.37
C THR A 363 -4.94 9.73 -18.42
N ASP A 364 -6.23 9.45 -18.20
CA ASP A 364 -7.35 10.13 -18.89
C ASP A 364 -8.46 10.37 -17.87
N ILE A 365 -8.48 11.56 -17.28
CA ILE A 365 -9.38 11.92 -16.19
C ILE A 365 -10.25 13.11 -16.62
N VAL A 366 -11.54 13.00 -16.37
CA VAL A 366 -12.51 14.07 -16.57
C VAL A 366 -13.17 14.41 -15.25
N ALA A 367 -13.00 15.64 -14.81
CA ALA A 367 -13.68 16.21 -13.65
C ALA A 367 -14.70 17.27 -14.09
N ARG A 368 -15.84 17.31 -13.40
CA ARG A 368 -16.87 18.34 -13.58
C ARG A 368 -17.30 18.88 -12.23
N ALA A 369 -17.53 20.18 -12.17
CA ALA A 369 -18.05 20.82 -10.96
C ALA A 369 -19.03 21.94 -11.30
N VAL A 370 -19.90 22.22 -10.35
CA VAL A 370 -20.67 23.46 -10.32
C VAL A 370 -19.89 24.46 -9.49
N VAL A 371 -19.57 25.61 -10.07
CA VAL A 371 -18.82 26.68 -9.41
C VAL A 371 -19.80 27.80 -9.04
N THR A 372 -19.76 28.19 -7.78
CA THR A 372 -20.59 29.26 -7.21
C THR A 372 -19.76 30.49 -6.86
N ASN A 373 -20.41 31.64 -6.61
CA ASN A 373 -19.70 32.80 -6.12
C ASN A 373 -18.99 32.58 -4.79
N ASP A 374 -19.58 31.77 -3.92
CA ASP A 374 -18.95 31.37 -2.65
C ASP A 374 -17.60 30.65 -2.88
N PHE A 375 -17.52 29.77 -3.88
CA PHE A 375 -16.25 29.14 -4.26
C PHE A 375 -15.25 30.17 -4.76
N MET A 376 -15.66 31.08 -5.63
CA MET A 376 -14.78 32.11 -6.18
C MET A 376 -14.21 33.01 -5.08
N LEU A 377 -15.06 33.53 -4.20
CA LEU A 377 -14.66 34.46 -3.14
C LEU A 377 -13.86 33.81 -2.02
N ASN A 378 -14.34 32.68 -1.48
CA ASN A 378 -13.79 32.11 -0.27
C ASN A 378 -12.59 31.17 -0.51
N TYR A 379 -12.45 30.65 -1.71
CA TYR A 379 -11.40 29.69 -2.03
C TYR A 379 -10.49 30.19 -3.15
N LEU A 380 -11.00 30.42 -4.34
CA LEU A 380 -10.17 30.82 -5.48
C LEU A 380 -9.52 32.18 -5.26
N SER A 381 -10.28 33.18 -4.79
CA SER A 381 -9.71 34.51 -4.50
C SER A 381 -8.61 34.49 -3.46
N ARG A 382 -8.74 33.65 -2.44
CA ARG A 382 -7.69 33.49 -1.40
C ARG A 382 -6.45 32.78 -1.94
N MET A 383 -6.65 31.80 -2.82
CA MET A 383 -5.54 31.07 -3.42
C MET A 383 -4.68 31.93 -4.33
N VAL A 384 -5.31 32.83 -5.10
CA VAL A 384 -4.62 33.70 -6.06
C VAL A 384 -4.34 35.12 -5.55
N GLY A 385 -4.72 35.44 -4.31
CA GLY A 385 -4.44 36.75 -3.69
C GLY A 385 -5.28 37.93 -4.26
N THR A 386 -6.24 37.66 -5.18
CA THR A 386 -7.01 38.68 -5.88
C THR A 386 -8.49 38.36 -5.79
N LYS A 387 -9.36 39.38 -5.61
CA LYS A 387 -10.80 39.20 -5.53
C LYS A 387 -11.37 38.71 -6.86
N ILE A 388 -11.90 37.50 -6.89
CA ILE A 388 -12.60 36.94 -8.05
C ILE A 388 -14.04 36.66 -7.66
N GLU A 389 -14.99 37.19 -8.44
CA GLU A 389 -16.42 37.06 -8.18
C GLU A 389 -17.13 36.48 -9.40
N LEU A 390 -18.06 35.57 -9.15
CA LEU A 390 -19.02 35.10 -10.14
C LEU A 390 -20.35 35.78 -9.89
N VAL A 391 -20.74 36.66 -10.79
CA VAL A 391 -22.02 37.36 -10.73
C VAL A 391 -23.06 36.58 -11.53
N GLY A 392 -24.31 36.55 -11.05
CA GLY A 392 -25.45 35.95 -11.78
C GLY A 392 -25.63 34.44 -11.53
N GLY A 393 -25.22 33.94 -10.35
CA GLY A 393 -25.53 32.57 -9.91
C GLY A 393 -24.36 31.59 -10.00
N SER A 394 -24.60 30.37 -10.48
CA SER A 394 -23.59 29.32 -10.58
C SER A 394 -23.25 28.99 -12.04
N THR A 395 -22.01 28.59 -12.28
CA THR A 395 -21.55 28.10 -13.58
C THR A 395 -21.03 26.66 -13.49
N LYS A 396 -20.94 25.99 -14.63
CA LYS A 396 -20.37 24.64 -14.73
C LYS A 396 -18.93 24.72 -15.24
N THR A 397 -18.07 23.89 -14.66
CA THR A 397 -16.72 23.71 -15.14
C THR A 397 -16.43 22.26 -15.47
N ARG A 398 -15.52 22.05 -16.40
CA ARG A 398 -15.01 20.74 -16.80
C ARG A 398 -13.50 20.80 -16.99
N ILE A 399 -12.79 19.84 -16.42
CA ILE A 399 -11.36 19.65 -16.60
C ILE A 399 -11.16 18.29 -17.24
N ASP A 400 -10.52 18.24 -18.40
CA ASP A 400 -10.04 17.03 -19.05
C ASP A 400 -8.51 17.01 -18.87
N LEU A 401 -7.99 16.03 -18.13
CA LEU A 401 -6.57 15.81 -17.89
C LEU A 401 -6.15 14.54 -18.60
N LYS A 402 -5.16 14.64 -19.48
CA LYS A 402 -4.53 13.48 -20.13
C LYS A 402 -3.03 13.54 -19.90
N SER A 403 -2.43 12.43 -19.51
CA SER A 403 -0.98 12.29 -19.53
C SER A 403 -0.59 11.04 -20.30
N LYS A 404 0.53 11.12 -20.99
CA LYS A 404 1.14 10.00 -21.70
C LYS A 404 2.63 10.27 -21.87
N ASN A 405 3.48 9.32 -21.47
CA ASN A 405 4.93 9.43 -21.58
C ASN A 405 5.45 10.78 -21.01
N ASN A 406 5.03 11.12 -19.80
CA ASN A 406 5.36 12.38 -19.10
C ASN A 406 4.86 13.67 -19.79
N LYS A 407 4.14 13.55 -20.90
CA LYS A 407 3.43 14.67 -21.51
C LYS A 407 2.06 14.82 -20.87
N ILE A 408 1.72 16.02 -20.42
CA ILE A 408 0.46 16.34 -19.76
C ILE A 408 -0.33 17.33 -20.65
N ASP A 409 -1.51 16.93 -21.06
CA ASP A 409 -2.47 17.77 -21.77
C ASP A 409 -3.63 18.11 -20.83
N ILE A 410 -3.86 19.39 -20.60
CA ILE A 410 -4.97 19.89 -19.77
C ILE A 410 -5.90 20.73 -20.64
N LEU A 411 -7.19 20.43 -20.57
CA LEU A 411 -8.25 21.28 -21.10
C LEU A 411 -9.23 21.62 -20.00
N TRP A 412 -9.21 22.85 -19.55
CA TRP A 412 -10.15 23.36 -18.56
C TRP A 412 -11.16 24.27 -19.23
N LEU A 413 -12.44 23.88 -19.22
CA LEU A 413 -13.55 24.62 -19.77
C LEU A 413 -14.48 25.09 -18.64
N PHE A 414 -14.86 26.37 -18.68
CA PHE A 414 -15.88 26.88 -17.80
C PHE A 414 -16.80 27.81 -18.61
N GLY A 415 -18.11 27.65 -18.41
CA GLY A 415 -19.13 28.39 -19.16
C GLY A 415 -19.70 29.51 -18.30
N VAL A 416 -19.95 30.64 -18.94
CA VAL A 416 -20.70 31.76 -18.37
C VAL A 416 -21.97 31.92 -19.17
N LYS A 417 -23.12 31.82 -18.53
CA LYS A 417 -24.43 31.96 -19.18
C LYS A 417 -24.79 33.44 -19.35
N LYS A 418 -25.80 33.70 -20.16
CA LYS A 418 -26.40 35.05 -20.30
C LYS A 418 -26.79 35.59 -18.90
N GLY A 419 -26.36 36.79 -18.59
CA GLY A 419 -26.56 37.41 -17.27
C GLY A 419 -25.57 37.03 -16.19
N GLN A 420 -24.55 36.20 -16.52
CA GLN A 420 -23.45 35.88 -15.62
C GLN A 420 -22.16 36.54 -16.10
N ASP A 421 -21.29 36.90 -15.14
CA ASP A 421 -19.95 37.40 -15.44
C ASP A 421 -18.96 36.95 -14.38
N ILE A 422 -17.67 36.96 -14.72
CA ILE A 422 -16.56 36.79 -13.76
C ILE A 422 -15.88 38.15 -13.67
N LEU A 423 -15.86 38.68 -12.46
CA LEU A 423 -15.21 39.95 -12.16
C LEU A 423 -13.86 39.63 -11.45
N VAL A 424 -12.83 40.37 -11.85
CA VAL A 424 -11.53 40.39 -11.16
C VAL A 424 -11.33 41.81 -10.64
N ASP A 425 -11.28 41.99 -9.34
CA ASP A 425 -11.28 43.30 -8.66
C ASP A 425 -12.35 44.26 -9.20
N GLY A 426 -13.53 43.72 -9.55
CA GLY A 426 -14.65 44.46 -10.09
C GLY A 426 -14.65 44.67 -11.60
N ALA A 427 -13.56 44.31 -12.30
CA ALA A 427 -13.50 44.40 -13.77
C ALA A 427 -14.02 43.12 -14.43
N SER A 428 -14.94 43.28 -15.41
CA SER A 428 -15.46 42.16 -16.19
C SER A 428 -14.37 41.51 -17.05
N LEU A 429 -14.15 40.22 -16.88
CA LEU A 429 -13.29 39.44 -17.76
C LEU A 429 -13.99 38.98 -19.03
N THR A 430 -15.31 39.05 -19.09
CA THR A 430 -16.05 38.51 -20.23
C THR A 430 -17.24 39.35 -20.66
N PRO A 431 -17.38 39.48 -21.96
CA PRO A 431 -18.69 39.72 -22.56
C PRO A 431 -19.64 38.56 -22.28
N VAL A 432 -20.91 38.86 -22.17
CA VAL A 432 -22.00 37.89 -22.01
C VAL A 432 -22.00 36.88 -23.16
N ASN A 433 -22.27 35.58 -22.84
CA ASN A 433 -22.40 34.47 -23.80
C ASN A 433 -21.09 33.89 -24.36
N TYR A 434 -20.00 33.85 -23.57
CA TYR A 434 -18.78 33.20 -23.99
C TYR A 434 -18.40 32.02 -23.05
N ILE A 435 -17.86 30.97 -23.66
CA ILE A 435 -17.15 29.89 -22.93
C ILE A 435 -15.71 30.32 -22.79
N ARG A 436 -15.16 30.11 -21.61
CA ARG A 436 -13.73 30.28 -21.32
C ARG A 436 -13.07 28.95 -21.19
N GLY A 437 -11.81 28.88 -21.55
CA GLY A 437 -11.05 27.68 -21.39
C GLY A 437 -9.56 27.94 -21.23
N VAL A 438 -8.91 27.02 -20.54
CA VAL A 438 -7.47 26.90 -20.47
C VAL A 438 -7.09 25.58 -21.12
N LYS A 439 -6.16 25.63 -22.07
CA LYS A 439 -5.56 24.45 -22.69
C LYS A 439 -4.09 24.42 -22.33
N GLY A 440 -3.63 23.33 -21.71
CA GLY A 440 -2.24 23.12 -21.37
C GLY A 440 -1.62 21.99 -22.19
N ASP A 441 -0.42 22.20 -22.68
CA ASP A 441 0.48 21.19 -23.25
C ASP A 441 1.77 21.25 -22.43
N LEU A 442 1.96 20.28 -21.55
CA LEU A 442 3.01 20.24 -20.55
C LEU A 442 3.79 18.94 -20.68
N HIS A 443 5.08 19.01 -20.43
CA HIS A 443 5.94 17.82 -20.38
C HIS A 443 6.79 17.87 -19.12
N PHE A 444 6.74 16.80 -18.33
CA PHE A 444 7.49 16.68 -17.08
C PHE A 444 8.53 15.56 -17.20
N GLU A 445 9.80 15.89 -17.06
CA GLU A 445 10.90 14.93 -17.12
C GLU A 445 12.06 15.40 -16.24
N SER A 446 12.65 14.47 -15.48
CA SER A 446 13.85 14.73 -14.65
C SER A 446 13.70 15.97 -13.75
N ASN A 447 12.56 16.11 -13.06
CA ASN A 447 12.19 17.25 -12.23
C ASN A 447 12.05 18.60 -12.98
N LEU A 448 12.04 18.59 -14.29
CA LEU A 448 11.80 19.78 -15.11
C LEU A 448 10.41 19.72 -15.73
N LEU A 449 9.56 20.70 -15.43
CA LEU A 449 8.30 20.91 -16.11
C LEU A 449 8.53 21.85 -17.30
N ASN A 450 8.38 21.31 -18.49
CA ASN A 450 8.38 22.10 -19.72
C ASN A 450 6.94 22.45 -20.10
N ILE A 451 6.59 23.71 -20.01
CA ILE A 451 5.30 24.26 -20.42
C ILE A 451 5.44 24.66 -21.87
N LYS A 452 5.02 23.80 -22.80
CA LYS A 452 4.99 24.14 -24.22
C LYS A 452 3.98 25.23 -24.52
N SER A 453 2.80 25.12 -23.90
CA SER A 453 1.81 26.17 -23.89
C SER A 453 0.80 25.98 -22.77
N ILE A 454 0.38 27.08 -22.15
CA ILE A 454 -0.89 27.20 -21.42
C ILE A 454 -1.63 28.35 -22.08
N ASP A 455 -2.70 28.02 -22.78
CA ASP A 455 -3.47 28.96 -23.57
C ASP A 455 -4.81 29.25 -22.90
N TYR A 456 -5.09 30.51 -22.62
CA TYR A 456 -6.41 30.97 -22.22
C TYR A 456 -7.16 31.58 -23.40
N TYR A 457 -8.41 31.19 -23.62
CA TYR A 457 -9.23 31.66 -24.71
C TYR A 457 -10.66 31.94 -24.27
N ILE A 458 -11.28 32.82 -25.03
CA ILE A 458 -12.69 33.21 -24.91
C ILE A 458 -13.35 32.89 -26.25
N VAL A 459 -14.38 32.06 -26.22
CA VAL A 459 -15.11 31.62 -27.42
C VAL A 459 -16.62 31.72 -27.18
N PRO A 460 -17.42 31.89 -28.24
CA PRO A 460 -18.86 31.79 -28.12
C PRO A 460 -19.30 30.44 -27.57
N ASP A 461 -20.37 30.41 -26.76
CA ASP A 461 -20.89 29.23 -26.09
C ASP A 461 -21.45 28.14 -27.04
N ASN A 462 -21.74 28.53 -28.29
CA ASN A 462 -22.19 27.63 -29.34
C ASN A 462 -21.04 26.94 -30.13
N PHE A 463 -19.78 27.23 -29.81
CA PHE A 463 -18.65 26.58 -30.48
C PHE A 463 -18.50 25.13 -30.06
N THR A 464 -18.21 24.25 -31.03
CA THR A 464 -17.83 22.87 -30.78
C THR A 464 -16.40 22.77 -30.21
N LYS A 465 -16.03 21.61 -29.67
CA LYS A 465 -14.65 21.38 -29.20
C LYS A 465 -13.62 21.58 -30.31
N GLU A 466 -13.93 21.15 -31.51
CA GLU A 466 -13.07 21.27 -32.70
C GLU A 466 -12.92 22.74 -33.13
N GLN A 467 -13.96 23.52 -33.01
CA GLN A 467 -13.94 24.97 -33.28
C GLN A 467 -13.12 25.71 -32.22
N VAL A 468 -13.26 25.34 -30.94
CA VAL A 468 -12.46 25.90 -29.84
C VAL A 468 -10.95 25.71 -30.08
N GLN A 469 -10.52 24.56 -30.62
CA GLN A 469 -9.13 24.30 -30.93
C GLN A 469 -8.53 25.23 -32.01
N LYS A 470 -9.37 25.83 -32.86
CA LYS A 470 -8.94 26.73 -33.94
C LYS A 470 -8.91 28.21 -33.52
N VAL A 471 -9.44 28.54 -32.35
CA VAL A 471 -9.47 29.91 -31.86
C VAL A 471 -8.11 30.33 -31.32
N LYS A 472 -7.65 31.54 -31.71
CA LYS A 472 -6.42 32.10 -31.14
C LYS A 472 -6.62 32.44 -29.66
N PRO A 473 -5.70 32.08 -28.78
CA PRO A 473 -5.78 32.39 -27.35
C PRO A 473 -5.75 33.92 -27.13
N VAL A 474 -6.31 34.36 -26.03
CA VAL A 474 -6.22 35.74 -25.54
C VAL A 474 -5.05 35.93 -24.58
N VAL A 475 -4.57 34.84 -23.97
CA VAL A 475 -3.34 34.78 -23.18
C VAL A 475 -2.62 33.49 -23.51
N LYS A 476 -1.29 33.55 -23.60
CA LYS A 476 -0.41 32.40 -23.74
C LYS A 476 0.66 32.44 -22.67
N LEU A 477 0.98 31.28 -22.14
CA LEU A 477 2.09 31.09 -21.21
C LEU A 477 2.91 29.91 -21.72
N ALA A 478 4.24 30.07 -21.75
CA ALA A 478 5.18 29.01 -22.10
C ALA A 478 6.48 29.18 -21.30
N GLY A 479 7.18 28.09 -21.00
CA GLY A 479 8.43 28.18 -20.28
C GLY A 479 8.82 26.91 -19.53
N ASN A 480 9.71 27.06 -18.55
CA ASN A 480 10.25 25.94 -17.79
C ASN A 480 10.29 26.24 -16.30
N VAL A 481 9.86 25.26 -15.49
CA VAL A 481 9.91 25.29 -14.04
C VAL A 481 10.69 24.08 -13.54
N ASP A 482 11.67 24.33 -12.69
CA ASP A 482 12.55 23.31 -12.10
C ASP A 482 12.08 22.94 -10.70
N PHE A 483 11.78 21.67 -10.49
CA PHE A 483 11.37 21.08 -9.23
C PHE A 483 12.49 20.27 -8.53
N SER A 484 13.73 20.40 -8.98
CA SER A 484 14.87 19.70 -8.36
C SER A 484 15.23 20.20 -6.96
N LYS A 485 14.70 21.36 -6.56
CA LYS A 485 14.88 21.99 -5.24
C LYS A 485 13.61 21.88 -4.41
N SER A 486 13.71 22.15 -3.10
CA SER A 486 12.56 22.16 -2.18
C SER A 486 11.46 23.15 -2.57
N GLU A 487 11.79 24.19 -3.32
CA GLU A 487 10.84 25.14 -3.89
C GLU A 487 10.95 25.15 -5.41
N PRO A 488 9.80 25.17 -6.14
CA PRO A 488 9.80 25.28 -7.59
C PRO A 488 10.53 26.55 -8.05
N PHE A 489 11.48 26.39 -8.96
CA PHE A 489 12.26 27.51 -9.51
C PHE A 489 11.90 27.75 -10.97
N VAL A 490 11.43 28.97 -11.28
CA VAL A 490 11.12 29.38 -12.65
C VAL A 490 12.42 29.70 -13.38
N LYS A 491 12.82 28.84 -14.33
CA LYS A 491 13.99 29.06 -15.19
C LYS A 491 13.69 30.12 -16.23
N ASN A 492 12.61 29.93 -16.96
CA ASN A 492 12.06 30.93 -17.87
C ASN A 492 10.55 30.75 -17.96
N LEU A 493 9.81 31.84 -18.06
CA LEU A 493 8.37 31.85 -18.23
C LEU A 493 7.98 33.04 -19.10
N GLY A 494 7.55 32.77 -20.33
CA GLY A 494 7.03 33.77 -21.24
C GLY A 494 5.52 33.89 -21.11
N PHE A 495 5.05 35.10 -21.05
CA PHE A 495 3.64 35.46 -20.95
C PHE A 495 3.28 36.42 -22.07
N GLU A 496 2.28 36.11 -22.90
CA GLU A 496 1.85 36.91 -24.05
C GLU A 496 0.35 37.17 -23.96
N ILE A 497 -0.03 38.42 -24.07
CA ILE A 497 -1.43 38.87 -24.25
C ILE A 497 -1.59 39.41 -25.66
N PRO A 498 -1.96 38.55 -26.64
CA PRO A 498 -2.08 38.96 -28.06
C PRO A 498 -3.33 39.79 -28.36
N LYS A 499 -4.28 39.88 -27.42
CA LYS A 499 -5.51 40.68 -27.55
C LYS A 499 -5.76 41.49 -26.29
N PRO A 500 -6.28 42.71 -26.39
CA PRO A 500 -6.54 43.54 -25.23
C PRO A 500 -7.42 42.88 -24.19
N LEU A 501 -6.92 42.76 -22.97
CA LEU A 501 -7.65 42.31 -21.79
C LEU A 501 -7.71 43.43 -20.74
N PRO A 502 -8.69 43.42 -19.82
CA PRO A 502 -8.65 44.28 -18.65
C PRO A 502 -7.33 44.10 -17.88
N SER A 503 -6.69 45.21 -17.50
CA SER A 503 -5.38 45.16 -16.80
C SER A 503 -5.46 44.47 -15.44
N GLU A 504 -6.62 44.46 -14.81
CA GLU A 504 -6.91 43.78 -13.54
C GLU A 504 -6.73 42.27 -13.65
N PHE A 505 -6.71 41.73 -14.86
CA PHE A 505 -6.36 40.31 -15.09
C PHE A 505 -4.93 39.98 -14.58
N LEU A 506 -4.01 40.91 -14.66
CA LEU A 506 -2.66 40.74 -14.17
C LEU A 506 -2.60 40.57 -12.65
N ASN A 507 -3.54 41.14 -11.91
CA ASN A 507 -3.61 40.98 -10.46
C ASN A 507 -3.73 39.48 -10.07
N VAL A 508 -4.43 38.68 -10.89
CA VAL A 508 -4.53 37.21 -10.68
C VAL A 508 -3.18 36.52 -10.82
N LEU A 509 -2.33 37.02 -11.72
CA LEU A 509 -1.03 36.41 -12.03
C LEU A 509 0.06 36.84 -11.05
N ILE A 510 -0.04 38.07 -10.56
CA ILE A 510 0.95 38.70 -9.66
C ILE A 510 0.62 38.37 -8.19
N GLY A 511 -0.65 38.06 -7.89
CA GLY A 511 -1.13 37.85 -6.53
C GLY A 511 -1.28 39.14 -5.72
N ASP A 512 -1.29 40.31 -6.39
CA ASP A 512 -1.39 41.62 -5.76
C ASP A 512 -2.31 42.56 -6.58
N LYS A 513 -2.87 43.58 -5.91
CA LYS A 513 -3.83 44.55 -6.50
C LYS A 513 -3.15 45.78 -7.11
N MET A 514 -2.20 45.54 -7.99
CA MET A 514 -1.42 46.65 -8.61
C MET A 514 -2.18 47.38 -9.71
N PHE A 515 -3.06 46.69 -10.46
CA PHE A 515 -3.77 47.27 -11.61
C PHE A 515 -5.24 47.52 -11.29
N LYS A 516 -5.72 48.72 -11.57
CA LYS A 516 -7.09 49.11 -11.20
C LYS A 516 -8.01 49.36 -12.39
N LYS A 517 -7.51 49.85 -13.50
CA LYS A 517 -8.31 50.16 -14.72
C LYS A 517 -7.40 50.19 -15.94
N GLY A 518 -7.92 49.81 -17.08
CA GLY A 518 -7.22 49.86 -18.35
C GLY A 518 -7.33 48.57 -19.17
N LYS A 519 -6.62 48.56 -20.29
CA LYS A 519 -6.47 47.39 -21.16
C LYS A 519 -5.00 47.14 -21.36
N ILE A 520 -4.60 45.87 -21.36
CA ILE A 520 -3.22 45.48 -21.56
C ILE A 520 -3.10 44.52 -22.74
N THR A 521 -2.05 44.70 -23.53
CA THR A 521 -1.51 43.77 -24.52
C THR A 521 -0.01 43.77 -24.40
N GLY A 522 0.64 42.72 -24.84
CA GLY A 522 2.10 42.67 -24.87
C GLY A 522 2.67 41.33 -24.45
N LYS A 523 3.97 41.32 -24.23
CA LYS A 523 4.72 40.17 -23.77
C LYS A 523 5.52 40.54 -22.52
N MET A 524 5.66 39.56 -21.66
CA MET A 524 6.52 39.64 -20.48
C MET A 524 7.27 38.32 -20.37
N GLU A 525 8.51 38.38 -20.00
CA GLU A 525 9.33 37.19 -19.76
C GLU A 525 9.91 37.26 -18.34
N MET A 526 9.91 36.13 -17.69
CA MET A 526 10.58 35.91 -16.43
C MET A 526 11.75 34.96 -16.68
N ILE A 527 12.96 35.35 -16.35
CA ILE A 527 14.17 34.57 -16.53
C ILE A 527 14.86 34.46 -15.17
N ASN A 528 15.13 33.23 -14.73
CA ASN A 528 15.78 32.96 -13.45
C ASN A 528 15.11 33.65 -12.24
N GLY A 529 13.78 33.77 -12.26
CA GLY A 529 13.00 34.43 -11.23
C GLY A 529 12.90 35.95 -11.35
N GLU A 530 13.56 36.57 -12.34
CA GLU A 530 13.48 38.02 -12.61
C GLU A 530 12.52 38.30 -13.78
N SER A 531 11.69 39.32 -13.67
CA SER A 531 10.70 39.71 -14.67
C SER A 531 11.24 40.75 -15.62
N TYR A 532 11.08 40.53 -16.92
CA TYR A 532 11.45 41.45 -18.01
C TYR A 532 10.20 41.75 -18.86
N PRO A 533 9.93 43.03 -19.18
CA PRO A 533 8.78 43.42 -20.02
C PRO A 533 8.96 43.04 -21.48
#